data_9377fe9ff6b9b33fbc18412d3c12f27b
#
_entry.id   9377fe9ff6b9b33fbc18412d3c12f27b
#
_cell.length_a   1.000
_cell.length_b   1.000
_cell.length_c   1.000
_cell.angle_alpha   90.00
_cell.angle_beta   90.00
_cell.angle_gamma   90.00
#
_symmetry.space_group_name_H-M   'P 1'
#
loop_
_entity.id
_entity.type
_entity.pdbx_description
1 polymer ?
#
loop_
_entity_poly.entity_id
_entity_poly.type
_entity_poly.pdbx_seq_one_letter_code
_entity_poly.pdbx_strand_id
1 'polypeptide(L)'
;SRGLGDVYKRQLHEGQKAAIYKELALKDILTGLYSRNAYDEWERDNQHPDKTAIVMLDLNNLKKCNDRYGHEAGDTYLKKASEMITNAFSQENTVYRIGGDEFCVIMPDAKENSIEGAMDRLKELQKQYKGTDHSVEVEIACGYAFYDDNVDQSFVDTRKRADTHMYENKRMLKGKEPR
;
A
#
# COMPACT_ATOMS: atom_id res chain seq x y z
N SER A 1 -49.94 -13.81 4.02
CA SER A 1 -48.86 -13.40 4.95
C SER A 1 -47.51 -14.15 4.80
N ARG A 2 -47.49 -15.31 4.09
CA ARG A 2 -46.20 -16.04 3.86
C ARG A 2 -45.28 -15.34 2.87
N GLY A 3 -45.76 -14.62 1.87
CA GLY A 3 -44.96 -14.00 0.82
C GLY A 3 -44.10 -12.80 1.29
N LEU A 4 -44.56 -12.00 2.27
CA LEU A 4 -43.82 -10.84 2.77
C LEU A 4 -42.59 -11.26 3.60
N GLY A 5 -42.68 -12.32 4.38
CA GLY A 5 -41.56 -12.84 5.16
C GLY A 5 -40.44 -13.43 4.27
N ASP A 6 -40.83 -14.09 3.18
CA ASP A 6 -39.84 -14.66 2.24
C ASP A 6 -39.15 -13.59 1.39
N VAL A 7 -39.85 -12.54 1.00
CA VAL A 7 -39.26 -11.37 0.32
C VAL A 7 -38.30 -10.67 1.24
N TYR A 8 -38.66 -10.42 2.50
CA TYR A 8 -37.81 -9.78 3.49
C TYR A 8 -36.53 -10.59 3.78
N LYS A 9 -36.64 -11.91 3.95
CA LYS A 9 -35.49 -12.81 4.13
C LYS A 9 -34.55 -12.80 2.92
N ARG A 10 -35.10 -12.77 1.69
CA ARG A 10 -34.33 -12.73 0.46
C ARG A 10 -33.57 -11.41 0.35
N GLN A 11 -34.23 -10.28 0.62
CA GLN A 11 -33.59 -8.95 0.61
C GLN A 11 -32.47 -8.83 1.67
N LEU A 12 -32.67 -9.37 2.88
CA LEU A 12 -31.65 -9.44 3.92
C LEU A 12 -30.44 -10.27 3.46
N HIS A 13 -30.68 -11.41 2.83
CA HIS A 13 -29.64 -12.30 2.35
C HIS A 13 -28.87 -11.71 1.17
N GLU A 14 -29.54 -11.03 0.24
CA GLU A 14 -28.93 -10.29 -0.87
C GLU A 14 -28.11 -9.11 -0.36
N GLY A 15 -28.59 -8.35 0.62
CA GLY A 15 -27.86 -7.27 1.27
C GLY A 15 -26.59 -7.75 2.00
N GLN A 16 -26.67 -8.88 2.71
CA GLN A 16 -25.51 -9.49 3.37
C GLN A 16 -24.46 -9.97 2.35
N LYS A 17 -24.90 -10.61 1.26
CA LYS A 17 -24.00 -11.01 0.18
C LYS A 17 -23.32 -9.80 -0.47
N ALA A 18 -24.06 -8.75 -0.77
CA ALA A 18 -23.52 -7.52 -1.35
C ALA A 18 -22.45 -6.88 -0.43
N ALA A 19 -22.70 -6.85 0.88
CA ALA A 19 -21.74 -6.35 1.86
C ALA A 19 -20.45 -7.19 1.90
N ILE A 20 -20.56 -8.51 1.89
CA ILE A 20 -19.42 -9.43 1.84
C ILE A 20 -18.63 -9.26 0.54
N TYR A 21 -19.30 -9.17 -0.60
CA TYR A 21 -18.61 -8.94 -1.89
C TYR A 21 -17.91 -7.57 -1.93
N LYS A 22 -18.52 -6.54 -1.35
CA LYS A 22 -17.89 -5.23 -1.23
C LYS A 22 -16.63 -5.31 -0.37
N GLU A 23 -16.70 -5.97 0.78
CA GLU A 23 -15.55 -6.15 1.68
C GLU A 23 -14.41 -6.93 1.00
N LEU A 24 -14.74 -8.00 0.27
CA LEU A 24 -13.77 -8.77 -0.51
C LEU A 24 -13.14 -7.96 -1.63
N ALA A 25 -13.90 -7.07 -2.30
CA ALA A 25 -13.38 -6.20 -3.35
C ALA A 25 -12.42 -5.11 -2.83
N LEU A 26 -12.49 -4.78 -1.53
CA LEU A 26 -11.64 -3.78 -0.88
C LEU A 26 -10.32 -4.36 -0.35
N LYS A 27 -10.09 -5.67 -0.48
CA LYS A 27 -8.85 -6.33 -0.06
C LYS A 27 -8.10 -6.93 -1.24
N ASP A 28 -6.78 -6.81 -1.21
CA ASP A 28 -5.88 -7.53 -2.12
C ASP A 28 -5.73 -8.98 -1.65
N ILE A 29 -6.10 -9.93 -2.49
CA ILE A 29 -6.17 -11.36 -2.13
C ILE A 29 -4.77 -11.93 -1.79
N LEU A 30 -3.72 -11.44 -2.46
CA LEU A 30 -2.37 -11.96 -2.26
C LEU A 30 -1.76 -11.51 -0.94
N THR A 31 -1.93 -10.23 -0.61
CA THR A 31 -1.25 -9.59 0.53
C THR A 31 -2.15 -9.37 1.74
N GLY A 32 -3.47 -9.43 1.56
CA GLY A 32 -4.46 -9.10 2.60
C GLY A 32 -4.58 -7.61 2.91
N LEU A 33 -3.79 -6.76 2.29
CA LEU A 33 -3.86 -5.31 2.43
C LEU A 33 -5.13 -4.75 1.78
N TYR A 34 -5.42 -3.48 1.99
CA TYR A 34 -6.45 -2.80 1.22
C TYR A 34 -6.05 -2.71 -0.26
N SER A 35 -7.03 -2.90 -1.14
CA SER A 35 -6.84 -2.91 -2.59
C SER A 35 -6.79 -1.49 -3.18
N ARG A 36 -6.47 -1.39 -4.47
CA ARG A 36 -6.61 -0.18 -5.26
C ARG A 36 -8.01 0.42 -5.18
N ASN A 37 -9.05 -0.43 -5.25
CA ASN A 37 -10.43 0.03 -5.17
C ASN A 37 -10.72 0.73 -3.82
N ALA A 38 -10.19 0.18 -2.72
CA ALA A 38 -10.31 0.80 -1.41
C ALA A 38 -9.60 2.16 -1.34
N TYR A 39 -8.41 2.26 -1.95
CA TYR A 39 -7.67 3.51 -2.04
C TYR A 39 -8.45 4.56 -2.87
N ASP A 40 -8.97 4.17 -4.03
CA ASP A 40 -9.72 5.08 -4.91
C ASP A 40 -11.03 5.57 -4.24
N GLU A 41 -11.71 4.72 -3.45
CA GLU A 41 -12.85 5.15 -2.60
C GLU A 41 -12.38 6.18 -1.56
N TRP A 42 -11.29 5.89 -0.84
CA TRP A 42 -10.76 6.79 0.18
C TRP A 42 -10.34 8.14 -0.43
N GLU A 43 -9.58 8.16 -1.54
CA GLU A 43 -9.11 9.39 -2.19
C GLU A 43 -10.28 10.25 -2.68
N ARG A 44 -11.32 9.64 -3.23
CA ARG A 44 -12.53 10.34 -3.67
C ARG A 44 -13.27 11.03 -2.53
N ASP A 45 -13.35 10.35 -1.38
CA ASP A 45 -14.10 10.83 -0.21
C ASP A 45 -13.26 11.81 0.65
N ASN A 46 -11.93 11.87 0.44
CA ASN A 46 -10.99 12.69 1.21
C ASN A 46 -10.16 13.60 0.28
N GLN A 47 -10.81 14.55 -0.38
CA GLN A 47 -10.12 15.46 -1.32
C GLN A 47 -9.23 16.49 -0.62
N HIS A 48 -9.56 16.88 0.62
CA HIS A 48 -8.89 17.91 1.41
C HIS A 48 -8.66 17.42 2.85
N PRO A 49 -7.88 16.37 3.07
CA PRO A 49 -7.71 15.77 4.40
C PRO A 49 -6.67 16.55 5.21
N ASP A 50 -7.12 17.28 6.23
CA ASP A 50 -6.22 18.03 7.11
C ASP A 50 -5.17 17.12 7.77
N LYS A 51 -3.95 17.65 7.93
CA LYS A 51 -2.82 16.97 8.59
C LYS A 51 -2.53 15.54 8.13
N THR A 52 -2.91 15.22 6.92
CA THR A 52 -2.73 13.88 6.35
C THR A 52 -1.52 13.84 5.45
N ALA A 53 -0.73 12.79 5.57
CA ALA A 53 0.36 12.49 4.66
C ALA A 53 0.09 11.18 3.90
N ILE A 54 0.70 11.07 2.73
CA ILE A 54 0.79 9.84 1.96
C ILE A 54 2.25 9.45 1.79
N VAL A 55 2.55 8.16 1.98
CA VAL A 55 3.83 7.57 1.62
C VAL A 55 3.59 6.65 0.43
N MET A 56 4.27 6.91 -0.69
CA MET A 56 4.29 6.05 -1.86
C MET A 56 5.48 5.10 -1.77
N LEU A 57 5.26 3.83 -2.10
CA LEU A 57 6.29 2.79 -2.03
C LEU A 57 6.25 1.94 -3.29
N ASP A 58 7.42 1.61 -3.81
CA ASP A 58 7.59 0.78 -5.00
C ASP A 58 8.63 -0.30 -4.73
N LEU A 59 8.26 -1.54 -5.01
CA LEU A 59 9.09 -2.71 -4.75
C LEU A 59 10.06 -2.94 -5.92
N ASN A 60 11.34 -2.73 -5.66
CA ASN A 60 12.38 -3.02 -6.63
C ASN A 60 12.58 -4.54 -6.81
N ASN A 61 13.15 -4.94 -7.93
CA ASN A 61 13.58 -6.31 -8.18
C ASN A 61 12.48 -7.40 -8.30
N LEU A 62 11.18 -7.07 -8.19
CA LEU A 62 10.10 -8.07 -8.34
C LEU A 62 10.20 -8.81 -9.68
N LYS A 63 10.43 -8.07 -10.78
CA LYS A 63 10.61 -8.68 -12.09
C LYS A 63 11.83 -9.61 -12.13
N LYS A 64 12.97 -9.22 -11.59
CA LYS A 64 14.17 -10.07 -11.49
C LYS A 64 13.87 -11.35 -10.69
N CYS A 65 13.09 -11.22 -9.60
CA CYS A 65 12.67 -12.35 -8.80
C CYS A 65 11.81 -13.33 -9.62
N ASN A 66 10.78 -12.82 -10.31
CA ASN A 66 9.91 -13.62 -11.18
C ASN A 66 10.69 -14.32 -12.30
N ASP A 67 11.53 -13.58 -13.01
CA ASP A 67 12.30 -14.09 -14.15
C ASP A 67 13.31 -15.17 -13.73
N ARG A 68 13.86 -15.08 -12.53
CA ARG A 68 14.88 -16.00 -12.02
C ARG A 68 14.30 -17.20 -11.26
N TYR A 69 13.24 -17.01 -10.50
CA TYR A 69 12.73 -18.01 -9.56
C TYR A 69 11.24 -18.36 -9.74
N GLY A 70 10.57 -17.75 -10.74
CA GLY A 70 9.16 -17.97 -11.05
C GLY A 70 8.19 -17.11 -10.23
N HIS A 71 6.93 -17.14 -10.63
CA HIS A 71 5.88 -16.29 -10.05
C HIS A 71 5.57 -16.59 -8.57
N GLU A 72 5.70 -17.84 -8.13
CA GLU A 72 5.52 -18.20 -6.72
C GLU A 72 6.56 -17.52 -5.81
N ALA A 73 7.79 -17.38 -6.29
CA ALA A 73 8.82 -16.62 -5.58
C ALA A 73 8.49 -15.12 -5.54
N GLY A 74 7.96 -14.57 -6.63
CA GLY A 74 7.49 -13.19 -6.69
C GLY A 74 6.31 -12.93 -5.75
N ASP A 75 5.37 -13.86 -5.64
CA ASP A 75 4.27 -13.79 -4.69
C ASP A 75 4.76 -13.80 -3.23
N THR A 76 5.74 -14.64 -2.93
CA THR A 76 6.40 -14.68 -1.62
C THR A 76 7.12 -13.36 -1.32
N TYR A 77 7.80 -12.80 -2.32
CA TYR A 77 8.49 -11.51 -2.25
C TYR A 77 7.50 -10.36 -1.97
N LEU A 78 6.36 -10.33 -2.66
CA LEU A 78 5.27 -9.37 -2.43
C LEU A 78 4.67 -9.48 -1.02
N LYS A 79 4.40 -10.70 -0.54
CA LYS A 79 3.90 -10.93 0.82
C LYS A 79 4.90 -10.42 1.86
N LYS A 80 6.18 -10.69 1.63
CA LYS A 80 7.23 -10.26 2.56
C LYS A 80 7.39 -8.73 2.60
N ALA A 81 7.35 -8.07 1.45
CA ALA A 81 7.33 -6.61 1.39
C ALA A 81 6.12 -6.02 2.13
N SER A 82 4.94 -6.62 1.94
CA SER A 82 3.70 -6.21 2.62
C SER A 82 3.81 -6.30 4.14
N GLU A 83 4.39 -7.40 4.66
CA GLU A 83 4.65 -7.58 6.10
C GLU A 83 5.62 -6.51 6.63
N MET A 84 6.71 -6.22 5.89
CA MET A 84 7.67 -5.19 6.28
C MET A 84 7.03 -3.80 6.33
N ILE A 85 6.23 -3.45 5.33
CA ILE A 85 5.52 -2.16 5.29
C ILE A 85 4.54 -2.08 6.46
N THR A 86 3.72 -3.10 6.69
CA THR A 86 2.75 -3.12 7.79
C THR A 86 3.44 -3.01 9.16
N ASN A 87 4.59 -3.66 9.34
CA ASN A 87 5.34 -3.61 10.59
C ASN A 87 6.10 -2.28 10.80
N ALA A 88 6.47 -1.60 9.72
CA ALA A 88 7.16 -0.32 9.78
C ALA A 88 6.20 0.82 10.14
N PHE A 89 4.99 0.78 9.60
CA PHE A 89 3.95 1.79 9.84
C PHE A 89 2.99 1.30 10.93
N SER A 90 2.62 2.19 11.87
CA SER A 90 1.74 1.83 13.00
C SER A 90 0.34 1.41 12.53
N GLN A 91 -0.42 0.71 13.40
CA GLN A 91 -1.79 0.28 13.10
C GLN A 91 -2.80 1.43 12.91
N GLU A 92 -2.43 2.65 13.28
CA GLU A 92 -3.22 3.86 13.05
C GLU A 92 -3.18 4.31 11.58
N ASN A 93 -2.24 3.76 10.80
CA ASN A 93 -2.05 4.08 9.39
C ASN A 93 -2.64 2.98 8.51
N THR A 94 -3.20 3.37 7.38
CA THR A 94 -3.82 2.42 6.45
C THR A 94 -2.89 2.13 5.28
N VAL A 95 -2.58 0.85 5.07
CA VAL A 95 -1.71 0.37 3.99
C VAL A 95 -2.56 -0.19 2.85
N TYR A 96 -2.25 0.25 1.64
CA TYR A 96 -2.90 -0.17 0.40
C TYR A 96 -1.88 -0.76 -0.57
N ARG A 97 -2.28 -1.79 -1.31
CA ARG A 97 -1.58 -2.21 -2.53
C ARG A 97 -2.33 -1.64 -3.73
N ILE A 98 -1.69 -0.72 -4.44
CA ILE A 98 -2.32 0.07 -5.51
C ILE A 98 -1.87 -0.33 -6.92
N GLY A 99 -0.88 -1.19 -7.03
CA GLY A 99 -0.34 -1.71 -8.29
C GLY A 99 0.27 -3.10 -8.10
N GLY A 100 0.94 -3.61 -9.12
CA GLY A 100 1.63 -4.90 -9.07
C GLY A 100 2.71 -4.93 -7.99
N ASP A 101 3.57 -3.92 -7.98
CA ASP A 101 4.71 -3.68 -7.08
C ASP A 101 4.59 -2.35 -6.32
N GLU A 102 3.45 -1.67 -6.42
CA GLU A 102 3.20 -0.36 -5.84
C GLU A 102 2.29 -0.43 -4.61
N PHE A 103 2.70 0.25 -3.55
CA PHE A 103 1.97 0.39 -2.31
C PHE A 103 1.84 1.85 -1.92
N CYS A 104 0.86 2.16 -1.09
CA CYS A 104 0.83 3.45 -0.39
C CYS A 104 0.35 3.30 1.05
N VAL A 105 0.74 4.26 1.88
CA VAL A 105 0.29 4.36 3.27
C VAL A 105 -0.34 5.73 3.47
N ILE A 106 -1.56 5.74 3.95
CA ILE A 106 -2.23 6.96 4.40
C ILE A 106 -2.00 7.13 5.89
N MET A 107 -1.50 8.30 6.27
CA MET A 107 -1.14 8.66 7.63
C MET A 107 -1.95 9.87 8.09
N PRO A 108 -3.10 9.69 8.76
CA PRO A 108 -3.84 10.79 9.39
C PRO A 108 -3.03 11.39 10.54
N ASP A 109 -3.21 12.67 10.82
CA ASP A 109 -2.50 13.42 11.87
C ASP A 109 -0.97 13.22 11.86
N ALA A 110 -0.41 13.03 10.67
CA ALA A 110 0.99 12.70 10.46
C ALA A 110 1.92 13.84 10.91
N LYS A 111 3.04 13.43 11.50
CA LYS A 111 4.17 14.32 11.82
C LYS A 111 5.41 13.82 11.07
N GLU A 112 6.28 14.75 10.70
CA GLU A 112 7.49 14.42 9.94
C GLU A 112 8.34 13.35 10.62
N ASN A 113 8.60 13.49 11.93
CA ASN A 113 9.34 12.49 12.70
C ASN A 113 8.67 11.11 12.76
N SER A 114 7.34 11.05 12.64
CA SER A 114 6.60 9.78 12.59
C SER A 114 6.84 9.05 11.27
N ILE A 115 6.88 9.80 10.16
CA ILE A 115 7.17 9.25 8.83
C ILE A 115 8.63 8.81 8.74
N GLU A 116 9.57 9.66 9.15
CA GLU A 116 11.00 9.36 9.16
C GLU A 116 11.29 8.11 10.01
N GLY A 117 10.72 8.03 11.21
CA GLY A 117 10.85 6.88 12.08
C GLY A 117 10.27 5.59 11.48
N ALA A 118 9.16 5.67 10.73
CA ALA A 118 8.60 4.52 10.01
C ALA A 118 9.50 4.11 8.83
N MET A 119 10.02 5.06 8.07
CA MET A 119 10.95 4.78 6.98
C MET A 119 12.26 4.18 7.47
N ASP A 120 12.78 4.60 8.61
CA ASP A 120 13.98 4.02 9.21
C ASP A 120 13.72 2.59 9.72
N ARG A 121 12.56 2.34 10.35
CA ARG A 121 12.14 0.96 10.69
C ARG A 121 12.05 0.08 9.45
N LEU A 122 11.49 0.60 8.35
CA LEU A 122 11.40 -0.15 7.10
C LEU A 122 12.78 -0.52 6.56
N LYS A 123 13.74 0.42 6.57
CA LYS A 123 15.14 0.16 6.17
C LYS A 123 15.79 -0.92 7.04
N GLU A 124 15.58 -0.89 8.36
CA GLU A 124 16.13 -1.90 9.26
C GLU A 124 15.51 -3.29 9.02
N LEU A 125 14.19 -3.37 8.78
CA LEU A 125 13.52 -4.62 8.42
C LEU A 125 14.08 -5.21 7.12
N GLN A 126 14.34 -4.38 6.11
CA GLN A 126 14.96 -4.81 4.86
C GLN A 126 16.39 -5.35 5.09
N LYS A 127 17.22 -4.68 5.90
CA LYS A 127 18.58 -5.13 6.22
C LYS A 127 18.61 -6.44 6.99
N GLN A 128 17.66 -6.65 7.90
CA GLN A 128 17.54 -7.86 8.71
C GLN A 128 17.04 -9.06 7.92
N TYR A 129 16.34 -8.80 6.82
CA TYR A 129 15.84 -9.86 5.95
C TYR A 129 16.97 -10.42 5.09
N LYS A 130 17.57 -11.48 5.59
CA LYS A 130 18.52 -12.30 4.84
C LYS A 130 17.77 -13.39 4.12
N GLY A 131 17.03 -13.17 3.12
CA GLY A 131 16.25 -14.17 2.40
C GLY A 131 16.59 -15.65 2.65
N THR A 132 15.68 -16.55 2.35
CA THR A 132 15.98 -17.99 2.26
C THR A 132 16.85 -18.26 1.04
N ASP A 133 17.56 -19.38 0.94
CA ASP A 133 18.61 -19.75 -0.05
C ASP A 133 18.41 -19.37 -1.52
N HIS A 134 17.23 -18.85 -1.89
CA HIS A 134 16.86 -18.43 -3.26
C HIS A 134 16.16 -17.07 -3.29
N SER A 135 16.26 -16.21 -2.28
CA SER A 135 15.53 -14.96 -2.25
C SER A 135 16.37 -13.78 -2.75
N VAL A 136 15.74 -12.97 -3.58
CA VAL A 136 16.21 -11.63 -3.92
C VAL A 136 16.03 -10.74 -2.68
N GLU A 137 17.03 -9.90 -2.38
CA GLU A 137 16.91 -8.91 -1.29
C GLU A 137 15.69 -8.00 -1.53
N VAL A 138 14.87 -7.82 -0.48
CA VAL A 138 13.73 -6.92 -0.57
C VAL A 138 14.23 -5.49 -0.51
N GLU A 139 14.01 -4.75 -1.57
CA GLU A 139 14.35 -3.35 -1.68
C GLU A 139 13.11 -2.54 -2.05
N ILE A 140 12.78 -1.54 -1.23
CA ILE A 140 11.58 -0.71 -1.37
C ILE A 140 12.00 0.75 -1.50
N ALA A 141 11.67 1.36 -2.63
CA ALA A 141 11.79 2.79 -2.82
C ALA A 141 10.61 3.51 -2.15
N CYS A 142 10.87 4.64 -1.50
CA CYS A 142 9.86 5.37 -0.75
C CYS A 142 9.91 6.86 -1.06
N GLY A 143 8.75 7.51 -1.06
CA GLY A 143 8.62 8.97 -1.10
C GLY A 143 7.34 9.38 -0.39
N TYR A 144 7.32 10.54 0.24
CA TYR A 144 6.15 11.02 0.96
C TYR A 144 5.88 12.50 0.69
N ALA A 145 4.64 12.89 0.94
CA ALA A 145 4.21 14.30 0.97
C ALA A 145 3.07 14.48 1.98
N PHE A 146 3.02 15.66 2.59
CA PHE A 146 1.89 16.11 3.37
C PHE A 146 0.89 16.84 2.48
N TYR A 147 -0.39 16.70 2.75
CA TYR A 147 -1.39 17.57 2.15
C TYR A 147 -1.17 19.01 2.64
N ASP A 148 -1.16 19.93 1.69
CA ASP A 148 -1.00 21.37 1.93
C ASP A 148 -1.96 22.14 1.01
N ASP A 149 -2.98 22.75 1.58
CA ASP A 149 -4.02 23.50 0.88
C ASP A 149 -3.52 24.78 0.16
N ASN A 150 -2.30 25.23 0.49
CA ASN A 150 -1.66 26.33 -0.24
C ASN A 150 -0.99 25.88 -1.55
N VAL A 151 -0.75 24.56 -1.71
CA VAL A 151 -0.01 23.98 -2.84
C VAL A 151 -0.88 23.02 -3.64
N ASP A 152 -1.69 22.21 -2.95
CA ASP A 152 -2.47 21.13 -3.54
C ASP A 152 -3.91 21.56 -3.82
N GLN A 153 -4.39 21.36 -5.04
CA GLN A 153 -5.82 21.57 -5.36
C GLN A 153 -6.69 20.46 -4.77
N SER A 154 -6.12 19.29 -4.56
CA SER A 154 -6.74 18.15 -3.89
C SER A 154 -5.64 17.16 -3.46
N PHE A 155 -6.02 16.12 -2.70
CA PHE A 155 -5.09 15.07 -2.27
C PHE A 155 -4.41 14.33 -3.44
N VAL A 156 -4.99 14.37 -4.63
CA VAL A 156 -4.36 13.85 -5.86
C VAL A 156 -3.01 14.54 -6.13
N ASP A 157 -2.89 15.84 -5.86
CA ASP A 157 -1.64 16.57 -6.08
C ASP A 157 -0.61 16.22 -5.00
N THR A 158 -1.04 16.01 -3.76
CA THR A 158 -0.20 15.46 -2.68
C THR A 158 0.39 14.11 -3.09
N ARG A 159 -0.44 13.19 -3.61
CA ARG A 159 0.00 11.88 -4.09
C ARG A 159 1.05 12.00 -5.21
N LYS A 160 0.84 12.91 -6.18
CA LYS A 160 1.80 13.14 -7.26
C LYS A 160 3.17 13.62 -6.74
N ARG A 161 3.18 14.49 -5.70
CA ARG A 161 4.41 14.93 -5.06
C ARG A 161 5.13 13.77 -4.36
N ALA A 162 4.40 12.95 -3.61
CA ALA A 162 4.95 11.76 -2.97
C ALA A 162 5.52 10.76 -3.99
N ASP A 163 4.82 10.55 -5.11
CA ASP A 163 5.27 9.70 -6.22
C ASP A 163 6.57 10.22 -6.85
N THR A 164 6.68 11.53 -7.05
CA THR A 164 7.91 12.16 -7.54
C THR A 164 9.09 11.88 -6.61
N HIS A 165 8.93 12.06 -5.30
CA HIS A 165 9.97 11.78 -4.31
C HIS A 165 10.34 10.29 -4.27
N MET A 166 9.36 9.39 -4.40
CA MET A 166 9.60 7.94 -4.49
C MET A 166 10.42 7.60 -5.74
N TYR A 167 10.09 8.19 -6.88
CA TYR A 167 10.83 7.96 -8.12
C TYR A 167 12.29 8.45 -8.03
N GLU A 168 12.53 9.60 -7.40
CA GLU A 168 13.89 10.10 -7.13
C GLU A 168 14.67 9.14 -6.24
N ASN A 169 14.03 8.64 -5.17
CA ASN A 169 14.61 7.63 -4.28
C ASN A 169 14.93 6.33 -5.03
N LYS A 170 14.02 5.87 -5.89
CA LYS A 170 14.21 4.68 -6.75
C LYS A 170 15.44 4.83 -7.68
N ARG A 171 15.65 6.01 -8.25
CA ARG A 171 16.82 6.29 -9.07
C ARG A 171 18.12 6.25 -8.27
N MET A 172 18.12 6.80 -7.05
CA MET A 172 19.28 6.77 -6.17
C MET A 172 19.65 5.34 -5.74
N LEU A 173 18.66 4.48 -5.47
CA LEU A 173 18.89 3.08 -5.14
C LEU A 173 19.52 2.33 -6.32
N LYS A 174 18.97 2.45 -7.52
CA LYS A 174 19.52 1.83 -8.74
C LYS A 174 20.91 2.32 -9.11
N GLY A 175 21.27 3.56 -8.80
CA GLY A 175 22.62 4.10 -9.03
C GLY A 175 23.68 3.55 -8.09
N LYS A 176 23.29 2.85 -7.01
CA LYS A 176 24.19 2.19 -6.05
C LYS A 176 24.45 0.70 -6.37
N GLU A 177 23.72 0.11 -7.33
CA GLU A 177 24.06 -1.25 -7.78
C GLU A 177 25.44 -1.23 -8.45
N PRO A 178 26.41 -2.07 -8.04
CA PRO A 178 27.67 -2.21 -8.74
C PRO A 178 27.41 -2.69 -10.17
N ARG A 179 28.06 -2.03 -11.15
CA ARG A 179 27.98 -2.40 -12.56
C ARG A 179 28.60 -3.76 -12.79
#